data_0efcfb7bb9c1fbb895c487d6349971a2
#
_entry.id   0efcfb7bb9c1fbb895c487d6349971a2
#
_cell.length_a   1.000
_cell.length_b   1.000
_cell.length_c   1.000
_cell.angle_alpha   90.00
_cell.angle_beta   90.00
_cell.angle_gamma   90.00
#
_symmetry.space_group_name_H-M   'P 1'
#
loop_
_entity.id
_entity.type
_entity.pdbx_description
1 polymer ?
#
loop_
_entity_poly.entity_id
_entity_poly.type
_entity_poly.pdbx_seq_one_letter_code
_entity_poly.pdbx_strand_id
1 'polypeptide(L)'
;MRGCFLVALLVCAALSELSAAPRPVPAPARPVDPGPPVPAGLDEVVFATRSYGPDGHYYANFGYYSADPNRKAYPQDGGALCRLNLRTGQLKALLRDDRGGVRDPQVHYDARKILFSYRRGGSEQYHLYEINIDGTGLRQLTDGPYDDIEPTYLPDGGIAFCSSRC
;
A
#
# COMPACT_ATOMS: atom_id res chain seq x y z
N MET A 1 -5.07 -52.40 51.28
CA MET A 1 -5.17 -50.97 51.56
C MET A 1 -3.87 -50.29 51.16
N ARG A 2 -3.81 -49.70 50.02
CA ARG A 2 -2.68 -48.88 49.56
C ARG A 2 -3.22 -47.54 49.10
N GLY A 3 -2.94 -46.51 49.89
CA GLY A 3 -3.33 -45.12 49.58
C GLY A 3 -2.50 -44.56 48.45
N CYS A 4 -3.18 -44.02 47.46
CA CYS A 4 -2.57 -43.28 46.34
C CYS A 4 -2.56 -41.79 46.72
N PHE A 5 -1.39 -41.21 46.98
CA PHE A 5 -1.22 -39.78 47.18
C PHE A 5 -1.12 -39.09 45.80
N LEU A 6 -2.07 -38.26 45.49
CA LEU A 6 -2.08 -37.39 44.32
C LEU A 6 -1.33 -36.11 44.69
N VAL A 7 -0.14 -35.90 44.11
CA VAL A 7 0.60 -34.66 44.23
C VAL A 7 0.13 -33.72 43.10
N ALA A 8 -0.64 -32.72 43.48
CA ALA A 8 -1.01 -31.63 42.55
C ALA A 8 0.16 -30.66 42.42
N LEU A 9 0.81 -30.64 41.27
CA LEU A 9 1.83 -29.63 40.93
C LEU A 9 1.13 -28.35 40.47
N LEU A 10 1.09 -27.34 41.32
CA LEU A 10 0.65 -26.00 40.95
C LEU A 10 1.77 -25.34 40.13
N VAL A 11 1.63 -25.29 38.81
CA VAL A 11 2.47 -24.47 37.95
C VAL A 11 1.94 -23.04 37.98
N CYS A 12 2.60 -22.21 38.78
CA CYS A 12 2.37 -20.76 38.75
C CYS A 12 3.03 -20.19 37.50
N ALA A 13 2.26 -20.05 36.41
CA ALA A 13 2.69 -19.29 35.23
C ALA A 13 2.66 -17.80 35.57
N ALA A 14 3.82 -17.24 35.92
CA ALA A 14 3.99 -15.80 35.96
C ALA A 14 3.90 -15.23 34.53
N LEU A 15 2.75 -14.66 34.20
CA LEU A 15 2.59 -13.81 33.03
C LEU A 15 3.39 -12.52 33.28
N SER A 16 4.63 -12.49 32.78
CA SER A 16 5.35 -11.26 32.63
C SER A 16 4.68 -10.43 31.54
N GLU A 17 3.83 -9.51 31.92
CA GLU A 17 3.38 -8.42 31.03
C GLU A 17 4.64 -7.67 30.59
N LEU A 18 5.10 -7.94 29.35
CA LEU A 18 6.03 -7.05 28.69
C LEU A 18 5.30 -5.73 28.46
N SER A 19 5.51 -4.78 29.36
CA SER A 19 5.11 -3.39 29.18
C SER A 19 5.86 -2.87 27.95
N ALA A 20 5.18 -2.82 26.80
CA ALA A 20 5.73 -2.18 25.63
C ALA A 20 5.98 -0.70 25.99
N ALA A 21 7.23 -0.26 25.90
CA ALA A 21 7.58 1.13 26.08
C ALA A 21 6.69 2.02 25.20
N PRO A 22 6.20 3.14 25.69
CA PRO A 22 5.37 4.05 24.91
C PRO A 22 6.15 4.45 23.65
N ARG A 23 5.51 4.30 22.48
CA ARG A 23 6.10 4.75 21.23
C ARG A 23 6.45 6.22 21.35
N PRO A 24 7.66 6.65 20.95
CA PRO A 24 8.01 8.06 20.98
C PRO A 24 6.99 8.84 20.17
N VAL A 25 6.45 9.88 20.78
CA VAL A 25 5.56 10.83 20.09
C VAL A 25 6.37 11.41 18.93
N PRO A 26 5.87 11.33 17.67
CA PRO A 26 6.59 11.92 16.55
C PRO A 26 6.87 13.39 16.87
N ALA A 27 8.11 13.82 16.63
CA ALA A 27 8.45 15.24 16.74
C ALA A 27 7.46 16.06 15.91
N PRO A 28 7.07 17.26 16.35
CA PRO A 28 6.18 18.13 15.58
C PRO A 28 6.76 18.28 14.18
N ALA A 29 5.92 18.02 13.17
CA ALA A 29 6.31 18.18 11.79
C ALA A 29 6.94 19.57 11.60
N ARG A 30 8.15 19.62 11.03
CA ARG A 30 8.74 20.89 10.66
C ARG A 30 7.76 21.63 9.75
N PRO A 31 7.65 22.96 9.87
CA PRO A 31 6.88 23.73 8.91
C PRO A 31 7.35 23.35 7.51
N VAL A 32 6.46 22.81 6.72
CA VAL A 32 6.77 22.49 5.31
C VAL A 32 6.86 23.85 4.62
N ASP A 33 7.99 24.11 3.97
CA ASP A 33 8.09 25.24 3.05
C ASP A 33 6.92 25.13 2.06
N PRO A 34 6.05 26.14 1.91
CA PRO A 34 4.93 26.07 0.99
C PRO A 34 5.35 25.81 -0.45
N GLY A 35 6.65 25.84 -0.75
CA GLY A 35 7.17 25.61 -2.09
C GLY A 35 6.76 26.71 -3.08
N PRO A 36 7.09 26.53 -4.37
CA PRO A 36 6.65 27.46 -5.40
C PRO A 36 5.12 27.46 -5.53
N PRO A 37 4.54 28.58 -5.99
CA PRO A 37 3.09 28.65 -6.18
C PRO A 37 2.60 27.59 -7.16
N VAL A 38 1.45 26.98 -6.83
CA VAL A 38 0.80 25.97 -7.68
C VAL A 38 0.53 26.59 -9.07
N PRO A 39 0.98 25.96 -10.17
CA PRO A 39 0.73 26.46 -11.51
C PRO A 39 -0.76 26.67 -11.78
N ALA A 40 -1.09 27.69 -12.57
CA ALA A 40 -2.46 27.94 -12.99
C ALA A 40 -2.99 26.73 -13.78
N GLY A 41 -4.21 26.28 -13.42
CA GLY A 41 -4.84 25.11 -14.05
C GLY A 41 -4.48 23.75 -13.45
N LEU A 42 -3.55 23.69 -12.49
CA LEU A 42 -3.27 22.47 -11.73
C LEU A 42 -3.93 22.57 -10.35
N ASP A 43 -5.10 22.01 -10.22
CA ASP A 43 -5.87 22.11 -8.98
C ASP A 43 -5.80 20.85 -8.10
N GLU A 44 -5.56 19.69 -8.70
CA GLU A 44 -5.58 18.41 -8.00
C GLU A 44 -4.43 17.49 -8.43
N VAL A 45 -3.97 16.68 -7.50
CA VAL A 45 -3.01 15.60 -7.75
C VAL A 45 -3.54 14.28 -7.20
N VAL A 46 -3.19 13.20 -7.90
CA VAL A 46 -3.45 11.82 -7.46
C VAL A 46 -2.12 11.18 -7.11
N PHE A 47 -2.06 10.48 -5.98
CA PHE A 47 -0.86 9.80 -5.53
C PHE A 47 -1.20 8.55 -4.72
N ALA A 48 -0.24 7.64 -4.64
CA ALA A 48 -0.32 6.46 -3.78
C ALA A 48 0.50 6.68 -2.50
N THR A 49 -0.02 6.23 -1.36
CA THR A 49 0.75 6.07 -0.13
C THR A 49 1.11 4.61 0.07
N ARG A 50 2.30 4.36 0.61
CA ARG A 50 2.83 3.02 0.87
C ARG A 50 3.57 2.99 2.20
N SER A 51 3.61 1.82 2.84
CA SER A 51 4.49 1.57 3.96
C SER A 51 5.91 1.29 3.46
N TYR A 52 6.91 1.71 4.23
CA TYR A 52 8.31 1.41 3.95
C TYR A 52 8.63 -0.05 4.27
N GLY A 53 9.61 -0.61 3.55
CA GLY A 53 10.21 -1.88 3.86
C GLY A 53 11.07 -1.87 5.13
N PRO A 54 11.40 -3.08 5.65
CA PRO A 54 12.29 -3.19 6.81
C PRO A 54 13.70 -2.67 6.54
N ASP A 55 14.10 -2.55 5.28
CA ASP A 55 15.36 -1.98 4.82
C ASP A 55 15.32 -0.45 4.64
N GLY A 56 14.15 0.17 4.81
CA GLY A 56 13.95 1.61 4.64
C GLY A 56 13.96 2.12 3.19
N HIS A 57 14.08 1.23 2.20
CA HIS A 57 14.12 1.61 0.80
C HIS A 57 12.72 1.64 0.18
N TYR A 58 12.26 2.83 -0.20
CA TYR A 58 10.91 3.03 -0.78
C TYR A 58 10.78 2.55 -2.23
N TYR A 59 11.89 2.41 -2.95
CA TYR A 59 11.91 1.98 -4.35
C TYR A 59 12.09 0.47 -4.55
N ALA A 60 12.49 -0.28 -3.52
CA ALA A 60 12.72 -1.73 -3.58
C ALA A 60 11.44 -2.56 -3.43
N ASN A 61 10.28 -2.03 -3.81
CA ASN A 61 8.97 -2.68 -3.62
C ASN A 61 8.54 -3.46 -4.87
N PHE A 62 9.48 -4.17 -5.50
CA PHE A 62 9.23 -4.90 -6.74
C PHE A 62 9.33 -6.41 -6.51
N GLY A 63 8.22 -7.04 -6.28
CA GLY A 63 8.09 -8.47 -6.36
C GLY A 63 9.10 -9.26 -5.53
N TYR A 64 10.02 -9.97 -6.17
CA TYR A 64 10.98 -10.85 -5.52
C TYR A 64 12.40 -10.29 -5.56
N TYR A 65 13.21 -10.58 -4.54
CA TYR A 65 14.64 -10.38 -4.66
C TYR A 65 15.20 -11.36 -5.68
N SER A 66 16.04 -10.88 -6.59
CA SER A 66 16.64 -11.71 -7.64
C SER A 66 17.49 -12.87 -7.08
N ALA A 67 18.01 -12.74 -5.86
CA ALA A 67 18.81 -13.76 -5.18
C ALA A 67 17.96 -14.81 -4.43
N ASP A 68 16.68 -14.57 -4.19
CA ASP A 68 15.79 -15.49 -3.49
C ASP A 68 14.35 -15.33 -3.99
N PRO A 69 13.88 -16.20 -4.89
CA PRO A 69 12.54 -16.11 -5.46
C PRO A 69 11.41 -16.37 -4.45
N ASN A 70 11.73 -16.90 -3.26
CA ASN A 70 10.75 -17.11 -2.19
C ASN A 70 10.62 -15.89 -1.27
N ARG A 71 11.54 -14.93 -1.37
CA ARG A 71 11.56 -13.73 -0.55
C ARG A 71 10.91 -12.58 -1.31
N LYS A 72 9.69 -12.26 -0.94
CA LYS A 72 9.01 -11.10 -1.48
C LYS A 72 9.60 -9.80 -0.95
N ALA A 73 9.79 -8.86 -1.85
CA ALA A 73 10.23 -7.51 -1.52
C ALA A 73 9.09 -6.61 -1.04
N TYR A 74 7.86 -7.14 -0.90
CA TYR A 74 6.76 -6.40 -0.30
C TYR A 74 6.90 -6.40 1.21
N PRO A 75 7.44 -5.36 1.75
CA PRO A 75 7.83 -5.46 3.14
C PRO A 75 6.67 -5.26 4.06
N GLN A 76 5.62 -4.58 3.63
CA GLN A 76 4.55 -4.25 4.54
C GLN A 76 3.21 -4.07 3.84
N ASP A 77 2.16 -4.41 4.54
CA ASP A 77 0.80 -4.13 4.18
C ASP A 77 0.45 -2.68 4.49
N GLY A 78 -0.55 -2.20 3.81
CA GLY A 78 -1.08 -0.85 3.98
C GLY A 78 -0.73 0.09 2.84
N GLY A 79 -1.77 0.55 2.16
CA GLY A 79 -1.66 1.51 1.08
C GLY A 79 -2.96 2.24 0.82
N ALA A 80 -2.86 3.40 0.19
CA ALA A 80 -4.02 4.15 -0.24
C ALA A 80 -3.77 4.84 -1.58
N LEU A 81 -4.83 4.95 -2.38
CA LEU A 81 -4.91 5.86 -3.51
C LEU A 81 -5.59 7.14 -3.02
N CYS A 82 -4.92 8.25 -3.16
CA CYS A 82 -5.35 9.53 -2.62
C CYS A 82 -5.48 10.59 -3.72
N ARG A 83 -6.41 11.52 -3.51
CA ARG A 83 -6.57 12.76 -4.27
C ARG A 83 -6.41 13.95 -3.33
N LEU A 84 -5.56 14.89 -3.68
CA LEU A 84 -5.31 16.11 -2.93
C LEU A 84 -5.68 17.32 -3.80
N ASN A 85 -6.56 18.19 -3.29
CA ASN A 85 -6.77 19.51 -3.87
C ASN A 85 -5.67 20.45 -3.38
N LEU A 86 -4.87 20.96 -4.30
CA LEU A 86 -3.69 21.78 -4.00
C LEU A 86 -4.04 23.19 -3.51
N ARG A 87 -5.24 23.69 -3.83
CA ARG A 87 -5.67 25.03 -3.41
C ARG A 87 -6.27 25.03 -2.01
N THR A 88 -7.03 23.99 -1.68
CA THR A 88 -7.75 23.92 -0.40
C THR A 88 -7.05 23.05 0.64
N GLY A 89 -6.06 22.25 0.23
CA GLY A 89 -5.42 21.24 1.07
C GLY A 89 -6.34 20.04 1.38
N GLN A 90 -7.51 19.93 0.75
CA GLN A 90 -8.44 18.84 0.99
C GLN A 90 -7.87 17.52 0.44
N LEU A 91 -7.65 16.57 1.35
CA LEU A 91 -7.21 15.21 1.05
C LEU A 91 -8.39 14.24 1.10
N LYS A 92 -8.54 13.42 0.07
CA LYS A 92 -9.52 12.33 0.00
C LYS A 92 -8.83 11.01 -0.34
N ALA A 93 -9.01 9.98 0.48
CA ALA A 93 -8.67 8.61 0.08
C ALA A 93 -9.77 8.08 -0.85
N LEU A 94 -9.39 7.70 -2.07
CA LEU A 94 -10.28 7.08 -3.06
C LEU A 94 -10.41 5.57 -2.84
N LEU A 95 -9.30 4.95 -2.43
CA LEU A 95 -9.19 3.56 -2.01
C LEU A 95 -8.21 3.49 -0.84
N ARG A 96 -8.53 2.68 0.17
CA ARG A 96 -7.62 2.34 1.27
C ARG A 96 -7.69 0.84 1.53
N ASP A 97 -6.53 0.23 1.70
CA ASP A 97 -6.42 -1.17 2.08
C ASP A 97 -5.26 -1.33 3.06
N ASP A 98 -5.59 -1.65 4.31
CA ASP A 98 -4.62 -1.77 5.40
C ASP A 98 -3.76 -3.06 5.30
N ARG A 99 -4.14 -4.00 4.44
CA ARG A 99 -3.40 -5.25 4.18
C ARG A 99 -2.96 -5.40 2.72
N GLY A 100 -3.30 -4.44 1.89
CA GLY A 100 -2.94 -4.41 0.48
C GLY A 100 -1.80 -3.45 0.18
N GLY A 101 -1.55 -3.22 -1.10
CA GLY A 101 -0.56 -2.25 -1.56
C GLY A 101 -1.05 -1.53 -2.80
N VAL A 102 -0.90 -0.21 -2.84
CA VAL A 102 -1.30 0.64 -3.98
C VAL A 102 -0.08 1.35 -4.53
N ARG A 103 0.07 1.39 -5.86
CA ARG A 103 1.20 2.03 -6.52
C ARG A 103 0.88 2.50 -7.94
N ASP A 104 1.72 3.33 -8.49
CA ASP A 104 1.81 3.74 -9.89
C ASP A 104 0.49 4.32 -10.46
N PRO A 105 -0.17 5.29 -9.79
CA PRO A 105 -1.41 5.85 -10.30
C PRO A 105 -1.18 6.70 -11.54
N GLN A 106 -2.03 6.51 -12.54
CA GLN A 106 -2.08 7.25 -13.79
C GLN A 106 -3.49 7.79 -14.03
N VAL A 107 -3.64 9.09 -14.09
CA VAL A 107 -4.92 9.72 -14.42
C VAL A 107 -5.14 9.63 -15.93
N HIS A 108 -6.33 9.18 -16.34
CA HIS A 108 -6.69 9.13 -17.75
C HIS A 108 -6.75 10.54 -18.37
N TYR A 109 -6.52 10.65 -19.68
CA TYR A 109 -6.46 11.92 -20.41
C TYR A 109 -7.73 12.80 -20.26
N ASP A 110 -8.89 12.20 -20.02
CA ASP A 110 -10.15 12.91 -19.77
C ASP A 110 -10.38 13.28 -18.30
N ALA A 111 -9.44 12.95 -17.41
CA ALA A 111 -9.47 13.17 -15.98
C ALA A 111 -10.67 12.54 -15.24
N ARG A 112 -11.32 11.50 -15.81
CA ARG A 112 -12.49 10.85 -15.21
C ARG A 112 -12.18 9.60 -14.44
N LYS A 113 -11.06 8.94 -14.71
CA LYS A 113 -10.66 7.68 -14.11
C LYS A 113 -9.15 7.61 -13.87
N ILE A 114 -8.76 6.71 -13.00
CA ILE A 114 -7.39 6.46 -12.59
C ILE A 114 -7.09 4.99 -12.81
N LEU A 115 -6.00 4.70 -13.49
CA LEU A 115 -5.39 3.38 -13.65
C LEU A 115 -4.27 3.25 -12.62
N PHE A 116 -4.13 2.11 -11.97
CA PHE A 116 -3.11 1.90 -10.96
C PHE A 116 -2.84 0.42 -10.72
N SER A 117 -1.70 0.12 -10.10
CA SER A 117 -1.36 -1.22 -9.65
C SER A 117 -1.84 -1.41 -8.22
N TYR A 118 -2.58 -2.50 -7.97
CA TYR A 118 -3.13 -2.79 -6.66
C TYR A 118 -2.99 -4.26 -6.30
N ARG A 119 -2.32 -4.53 -5.19
CA ARG A 119 -2.30 -5.81 -4.50
C ARG A 119 -3.36 -5.77 -3.41
N ARG A 120 -4.44 -6.48 -3.64
CA ARG A 120 -5.55 -6.55 -2.68
C ARG A 120 -5.11 -7.25 -1.40
N GLY A 121 -5.58 -6.79 -0.24
CA GLY A 121 -5.30 -7.42 1.04
C GLY A 121 -5.64 -8.90 1.05
N GLY A 122 -4.65 -9.73 1.41
CA GLY A 122 -4.74 -11.19 1.38
C GLY A 122 -4.36 -11.83 0.04
N SER A 123 -4.05 -11.04 -1.00
CA SER A 123 -3.45 -11.55 -2.24
C SER A 123 -1.93 -11.34 -2.26
N GLU A 124 -1.26 -12.05 -3.15
CA GLU A 124 0.19 -12.01 -3.27
C GLU A 124 0.69 -11.12 -4.40
N GLN A 125 -0.10 -10.94 -5.46
CA GLN A 125 0.29 -10.26 -6.67
C GLN A 125 -0.38 -8.90 -6.80
N TYR A 126 0.32 -8.00 -7.49
CA TYR A 126 -0.25 -6.78 -8.01
C TYR A 126 -0.97 -7.04 -9.34
N HIS A 127 -2.14 -6.45 -9.48
CA HIS A 127 -2.87 -6.43 -10.73
C HIS A 127 -3.24 -5.00 -11.09
N LEU A 128 -3.60 -4.79 -12.35
CA LEU A 128 -4.06 -3.49 -12.81
C LEU A 128 -5.53 -3.29 -12.45
N TYR A 129 -5.84 -2.12 -11.95
CA TYR A 129 -7.18 -1.68 -11.61
C TYR A 129 -7.48 -0.30 -12.18
N GLU A 130 -8.74 -0.07 -12.47
CA GLU A 130 -9.29 1.27 -12.71
C GLU A 130 -10.28 1.65 -11.61
N ILE A 131 -10.36 2.94 -11.32
CA ILE A 131 -11.35 3.55 -10.44
C ILE A 131 -11.75 4.91 -11.00
N ASN A 132 -12.99 5.34 -10.80
CA ASN A 132 -13.40 6.70 -11.14
C ASN A 132 -12.70 7.73 -10.25
N ILE A 133 -12.53 8.95 -10.76
CA ILE A 133 -11.87 10.05 -10.02
C ILE A 133 -12.58 10.41 -8.71
N ASP A 134 -13.83 10.04 -8.55
CA ASP A 134 -14.62 10.21 -7.32
C ASP A 134 -14.45 9.07 -6.30
N GLY A 135 -13.76 7.97 -6.66
CA GLY A 135 -13.53 6.78 -5.86
C GLY A 135 -14.58 5.69 -6.04
N THR A 136 -15.50 5.83 -6.98
CA THR A 136 -16.48 4.79 -7.32
C THR A 136 -16.00 3.90 -8.46
N GLY A 137 -16.69 2.78 -8.72
CA GLY A 137 -16.46 1.97 -9.92
C GLY A 137 -15.12 1.24 -9.96
N LEU A 138 -14.56 0.83 -8.82
CA LEU A 138 -13.33 0.03 -8.79
C LEU A 138 -13.50 -1.25 -9.63
N ARG A 139 -12.60 -1.43 -10.61
CA ARG A 139 -12.62 -2.55 -11.54
C ARG A 139 -11.22 -3.14 -11.70
N GLN A 140 -11.09 -4.44 -11.56
CA GLN A 140 -9.87 -5.19 -11.88
C GLN A 140 -9.77 -5.40 -13.40
N LEU A 141 -8.57 -5.23 -13.96
CA LEU A 141 -8.30 -5.35 -15.40
C LEU A 141 -7.46 -6.57 -15.74
N THR A 142 -6.54 -6.96 -14.88
CA THR A 142 -5.68 -8.13 -15.07
C THR A 142 -5.79 -9.08 -13.89
N ASP A 143 -5.44 -10.35 -14.10
CA ASP A 143 -5.49 -11.43 -13.12
C ASP A 143 -4.37 -12.46 -13.35
N GLY A 144 -4.33 -13.47 -12.49
CA GLY A 144 -3.38 -14.58 -12.59
C GLY A 144 -2.28 -14.53 -11.52
N PRO A 145 -1.32 -15.49 -11.57
CA PRO A 145 -0.26 -15.62 -10.57
C PRO A 145 0.97 -14.74 -10.88
N TYR A 146 0.77 -13.56 -11.46
CA TYR A 146 1.80 -12.65 -11.92
C TYR A 146 1.60 -11.25 -11.37
N ASP A 147 2.70 -10.53 -11.17
CA ASP A 147 2.66 -9.10 -10.89
C ASP A 147 2.50 -8.31 -12.18
N ASP A 148 1.48 -7.45 -12.25
CA ASP A 148 1.26 -6.47 -13.29
C ASP A 148 1.34 -5.08 -12.65
N ILE A 149 2.33 -4.28 -13.07
CA ILE A 149 2.69 -3.02 -12.43
C ILE A 149 3.06 -1.93 -13.44
N GLU A 150 3.18 -0.71 -12.94
CA GLU A 150 3.64 0.46 -13.72
C GLU A 150 2.82 0.68 -15.01
N PRO A 151 1.48 0.72 -14.90
CA PRO A 151 0.64 0.90 -16.08
C PRO A 151 0.64 2.34 -16.59
N THR A 152 0.44 2.50 -17.89
CA THR A 152 0.14 3.79 -18.50
C THR A 152 -0.91 3.64 -19.60
N TYR A 153 -1.77 4.65 -19.75
CA TYR A 153 -2.70 4.70 -20.88
C TYR A 153 -1.97 5.05 -22.17
N LEU A 154 -2.38 4.42 -23.25
CA LEU A 154 -1.96 4.76 -24.60
C LEU A 154 -3.03 5.64 -25.30
N PRO A 155 -2.62 6.49 -26.26
CA PRO A 155 -3.56 7.38 -26.96
C PRO A 155 -4.67 6.67 -27.72
N ASP A 156 -4.45 5.42 -28.13
CA ASP A 156 -5.42 4.56 -28.84
C ASP A 156 -6.43 3.86 -27.91
N GLY A 157 -6.34 4.11 -26.59
CA GLY A 157 -7.15 3.47 -25.57
C GLY A 157 -6.59 2.17 -25.02
N GLY A 158 -5.41 1.74 -25.50
CA GLY A 158 -4.67 0.61 -24.93
C GLY A 158 -4.02 0.96 -23.59
N ILE A 159 -3.42 -0.04 -22.96
CA ILE A 159 -2.65 0.08 -21.72
C ILE A 159 -1.31 -0.64 -21.93
N ALA A 160 -0.21 0.07 -21.68
CA ALA A 160 1.11 -0.54 -21.54
C ALA A 160 1.43 -0.72 -20.06
N PHE A 161 2.10 -1.81 -19.70
CA PHE A 161 2.47 -2.11 -18.31
C PHE A 161 3.64 -3.10 -18.24
N CYS A 162 4.29 -3.18 -17.09
CA CYS A 162 5.27 -4.20 -16.77
C CYS A 162 4.58 -5.43 -16.17
N SER A 163 5.03 -6.62 -16.58
CA SER A 163 4.49 -7.88 -16.07
C SER A 163 5.60 -8.88 -15.77
N SER A 164 5.39 -9.70 -14.75
CA SER A 164 6.26 -10.85 -14.44
C SER A 164 5.91 -12.11 -15.21
N ARG A 165 5.08 -12.03 -16.25
CA ARG A 165 4.80 -13.12 -17.19
C ARG A 165 6.00 -13.33 -18.10
N CYS A 166 6.81 -14.30 -17.83
CA CYS A 166 7.95 -14.68 -18.68
C CYS A 166 7.85 -16.13 -19.09
#